data_32ba8cd45b2efd7b29bc51abb823ef9b
#
_entry.id   32ba8cd45b2efd7b29bc51abb823ef9b
#
_cell.length_a   1.000
_cell.length_b   1.000
_cell.length_c   1.000
_cell.angle_alpha   90.00
_cell.angle_beta   90.00
_cell.angle_gamma   90.00
#
_symmetry.space_group_name_H-M   'P 1'
#
loop_
_entity.id
_entity.type
_entity.pdbx_description
1 polymer ?
#
loop_
_entity_poly.entity_id
_entity_poly.type
_entity_poly.pdbx_seq_one_letter_code
_entity_poly.pdbx_strand_id
1 'polypeptide(L)'
;MEEVRIYIAEQRGEMVIDEGKLSSTLNYGEYASPHRKPIGRLHHVNEWRGCSGQVLTLPLVELSVSIFIPLEEGLVLRIKEQEYIVPLGSLLILPTDGEADVLTRQFGAGDGYFTFQQFVFSTTESHAQEIRSYVLPIVNPLDKNRMIPVLDNEDTPFQIYVGAFVGKVDYKLALDAGFDYVFALALDGNFEVEDRLLFQGDALSLPGFHKLEMECLSDTGLLLAIHY
;
A
#
# COMPACT_ATOMS: atom_id res chain seq x y z
N MET A 1 -0.54 19.18 -16.60
CA MET A 1 -0.01 17.82 -16.47
C MET A 1 0.53 17.69 -15.06
N GLU A 2 0.13 16.69 -14.32
CA GLU A 2 0.75 16.39 -13.04
C GLU A 2 2.18 15.90 -13.27
N GLU A 3 3.07 16.21 -12.33
CA GLU A 3 4.49 15.89 -12.44
C GLU A 3 4.81 14.58 -11.74
N VAL A 4 5.82 13.86 -12.26
CA VAL A 4 6.41 12.71 -11.58
C VAL A 4 7.00 13.18 -10.24
N ARG A 5 6.67 12.48 -9.14
CA ARG A 5 7.11 12.86 -7.79
C ARG A 5 7.67 11.69 -7.03
N ILE A 6 8.83 11.90 -6.40
CA ILE A 6 9.41 10.99 -5.41
C ILE A 6 8.95 11.43 -4.02
N TYR A 7 8.55 10.45 -3.22
CA TYR A 7 8.19 10.61 -1.80
C TYR A 7 9.21 9.86 -0.96
N ILE A 8 10.13 10.61 -0.35
CA ILE A 8 11.20 10.06 0.47
C ILE A 8 10.62 9.62 1.83
N ALA A 9 10.95 8.41 2.24
CA ALA A 9 10.45 7.79 3.47
C ALA A 9 10.78 8.62 4.74
N GLU A 10 12.00 9.13 4.82
CA GLU A 10 12.46 9.95 5.94
C GLU A 10 11.75 11.31 6.06
N GLN A 11 11.03 11.74 5.03
CA GLN A 11 10.27 12.98 4.99
C GLN A 11 8.77 12.77 5.20
N ARG A 12 8.32 11.59 5.59
CA ARG A 12 6.92 11.33 5.91
C ARG A 12 6.48 12.15 7.12
N GLY A 13 5.19 12.48 7.17
CA GLY A 13 4.59 13.02 8.38
C GLY A 13 4.49 11.94 9.45
N GLU A 14 4.97 12.22 10.65
CA GLU A 14 4.93 11.28 11.75
C GLU A 14 3.96 11.76 12.83
N MET A 15 3.13 10.86 13.31
CA MET A 15 2.20 11.09 14.41
C MET A 15 2.28 9.92 15.39
N VAL A 16 2.21 10.23 16.67
CA VAL A 16 2.03 9.24 17.73
C VAL A 16 0.55 9.14 18.02
N ILE A 17 0.00 7.94 17.93
CA ILE A 17 -1.41 7.66 18.19
C ILE A 17 -1.46 6.59 19.28
N ASP A 18 -1.90 6.98 20.46
CA ASP A 18 -1.79 6.19 21.69
C ASP A 18 -0.32 5.76 21.91
N GLU A 19 -0.03 4.46 21.95
CA GLU A 19 1.34 3.92 22.02
C GLU A 19 1.88 3.51 20.65
N GLY A 20 1.12 3.77 19.57
CA GLY A 20 1.49 3.44 18.21
C GLY A 20 2.09 4.61 17.45
N LYS A 21 2.59 4.33 16.27
CA LYS A 21 3.15 5.33 15.34
C LYS A 21 2.47 5.24 13.99
N LEU A 22 2.15 6.41 13.45
CA LEU A 22 1.72 6.56 12.08
C LEU A 22 2.77 7.35 11.30
N SER A 23 3.20 6.83 10.16
CA SER A 23 4.03 7.53 9.18
C SER A 23 3.24 7.71 7.88
N SER A 24 2.95 8.96 7.50
CA SER A 24 2.10 9.27 6.34
C SER A 24 2.89 9.84 5.18
N THR A 25 2.77 9.23 4.02
CA THR A 25 3.42 9.67 2.78
C THR A 25 2.69 10.84 2.15
N LEU A 26 1.36 10.84 2.16
CA LEU A 26 0.51 11.94 1.73
C LEU A 26 -0.07 12.68 2.95
N ASN A 27 -0.74 13.80 2.73
CA ASN A 27 -1.34 14.57 3.81
C ASN A 27 -2.35 13.72 4.59
N TYR A 28 -2.26 13.77 5.93
CA TYR A 28 -3.14 13.05 6.84
C TYR A 28 -3.23 13.77 8.19
N GLY A 29 -4.46 13.91 8.73
CA GLY A 29 -4.70 14.57 10.00
C GLY A 29 -4.12 15.99 10.04
N GLU A 30 -3.29 16.27 11.04
CA GLU A 30 -2.62 17.57 11.20
C GLU A 30 -1.38 17.72 10.28
N TYR A 31 -0.90 16.63 9.71
CA TYR A 31 0.22 16.66 8.77
C TYR A 31 -0.25 17.17 7.41
N ALA A 32 0.12 18.38 7.07
CA ALA A 32 -0.23 19.01 5.80
C ALA A 32 1.02 19.64 5.14
N SER A 33 1.27 19.22 3.91
CA SER A 33 2.32 19.77 3.05
C SER A 33 1.75 20.07 1.66
N PRO A 34 2.09 21.21 1.04
CA PRO A 34 1.62 21.54 -0.29
C PRO A 34 2.10 20.56 -1.37
N HIS A 35 3.18 19.82 -1.09
CA HIS A 35 3.78 18.83 -2.01
C HIS A 35 3.30 17.40 -1.79
N ARG A 36 2.45 17.16 -0.79
CA ARG A 36 1.97 15.81 -0.41
C ARG A 36 0.45 15.69 -0.43
N LYS A 37 -0.16 16.42 -1.35
CA LYS A 37 -1.60 16.36 -1.61
C LYS A 37 -1.98 14.99 -2.18
N PRO A 38 -3.27 14.62 -2.11
CA PRO A 38 -3.79 13.46 -2.83
C PRO A 38 -3.35 13.44 -4.29
N ILE A 39 -3.16 12.24 -4.84
CA ILE A 39 -2.75 11.99 -6.22
C ILE A 39 -3.93 11.32 -6.91
N GLY A 40 -4.61 12.02 -7.81
CA GLY A 40 -5.84 11.49 -8.39
C GLY A 40 -6.80 11.01 -7.30
N ARG A 41 -7.13 9.72 -7.31
CA ARG A 41 -8.00 9.08 -6.30
C ARG A 41 -7.27 8.57 -5.06
N LEU A 42 -5.95 8.51 -5.05
CA LEU A 42 -5.17 8.06 -3.89
C LEU A 42 -5.05 9.19 -2.87
N HIS A 43 -5.77 9.07 -1.78
CA HIS A 43 -5.87 10.10 -0.73
C HIS A 43 -4.86 9.93 0.38
N HIS A 44 -4.65 8.67 0.83
CA HIS A 44 -3.72 8.41 1.94
C HIS A 44 -2.84 7.21 1.63
N VAL A 45 -1.59 7.30 2.06
CA VAL A 45 -0.59 6.24 2.05
C VAL A 45 0.06 6.27 3.42
N ASN A 46 -0.35 5.36 4.28
CA ASN A 46 -0.04 5.35 5.69
C ASN A 46 0.66 4.05 6.07
N GLU A 47 1.74 4.15 6.83
CA GLU A 47 2.35 3.04 7.53
C GLU A 47 2.01 3.17 9.01
N TRP A 48 1.35 2.15 9.52
CA TRP A 48 0.93 2.06 10.91
C TRP A 48 1.80 1.06 11.65
N ARG A 49 2.21 1.42 12.85
CA ARG A 49 2.96 0.55 13.76
C ARG A 49 2.33 0.56 15.13
N GLY A 50 1.99 -0.61 15.63
CA GLY A 50 1.48 -0.82 16.99
C GLY A 50 2.31 -1.83 17.76
N CYS A 51 2.20 -1.81 19.09
CA CYS A 51 2.81 -2.79 19.98
C CYS A 51 1.90 -4.02 20.13
N SER A 52 2.48 -5.16 20.47
CA SER A 52 1.72 -6.36 20.83
C SER A 52 0.68 -6.07 21.91
N GLY A 53 -0.53 -6.58 21.72
CA GLY A 53 -1.67 -6.34 22.61
C GLY A 53 -2.37 -4.99 22.44
N GLN A 54 -1.81 -4.07 21.67
CA GLN A 54 -2.43 -2.79 21.36
C GLN A 54 -3.55 -2.95 20.33
N VAL A 55 -4.58 -2.13 20.45
CA VAL A 55 -5.63 -1.96 19.44
C VAL A 55 -5.54 -0.54 18.91
N LEU A 56 -5.30 -0.42 17.60
CA LEU A 56 -5.34 0.86 16.90
C LEU A 56 -6.73 1.11 16.35
N THR A 57 -7.23 2.33 16.49
CA THR A 57 -8.48 2.77 15.86
C THR A 57 -8.17 3.58 14.63
N LEU A 58 -8.64 3.13 13.46
CA LEU A 58 -8.40 3.76 12.18
C LEU A 58 -9.71 4.35 11.67
N PRO A 59 -9.80 5.68 11.49
CA PRO A 59 -10.97 6.28 10.87
C PRO A 59 -11.00 5.91 9.38
N LEU A 60 -12.14 5.42 8.91
CA LEU A 60 -12.40 5.20 7.49
C LEU A 60 -13.11 6.39 6.90
N VAL A 61 -12.70 6.76 5.71
CA VAL A 61 -13.31 7.86 4.94
C VAL A 61 -14.54 7.31 4.21
N GLU A 62 -15.63 8.08 4.24
CA GLU A 62 -16.82 7.79 3.46
C GLU A 62 -16.50 7.71 1.96
N LEU A 63 -17.20 6.83 1.25
CA LEU A 63 -17.02 6.59 -0.20
C LEU A 63 -15.54 6.33 -0.56
N SER A 64 -14.93 5.41 0.15
CA SER A 64 -13.53 5.04 -0.08
C SER A 64 -13.33 3.52 -0.17
N VAL A 65 -12.17 3.15 -0.71
CA VAL A 65 -11.65 1.78 -0.64
C VAL A 65 -10.29 1.82 0.05
N SER A 66 -10.18 1.10 1.15
CA SER A 66 -8.92 0.92 1.88
C SER A 66 -8.28 -0.42 1.54
N ILE A 67 -6.96 -0.41 1.31
CA ILE A 67 -6.14 -1.61 1.13
C ILE A 67 -5.24 -1.73 2.35
N PHE A 68 -5.25 -2.88 3.00
CA PHE A 68 -4.40 -3.20 4.15
C PHE A 68 -3.42 -4.29 3.79
N ILE A 69 -2.12 -4.05 4.00
CA ILE A 69 -1.03 -4.99 3.71
C ILE A 69 -0.17 -5.12 4.96
N PRO A 70 -0.19 -6.27 5.66
CA PRO A 70 0.73 -6.55 6.75
C PRO A 70 2.18 -6.57 6.26
N LEU A 71 3.10 -5.93 7.00
CA LEU A 71 4.52 -5.87 6.66
C LEU A 71 5.39 -6.73 7.61
N GLU A 72 5.04 -6.82 8.89
CA GLU A 72 5.80 -7.62 9.87
C GLU A 72 4.98 -8.79 10.39
N GLU A 73 3.87 -8.54 11.02
CA GLU A 73 2.99 -9.58 11.57
C GLU A 73 1.62 -9.54 10.88
N GLY A 74 0.85 -10.61 10.96
CA GLY A 74 -0.53 -10.58 10.47
C GLY A 74 -1.39 -9.63 11.29
N LEU A 75 -2.55 -9.25 10.74
CA LEU A 75 -3.51 -8.32 11.34
C LEU A 75 -4.84 -9.01 11.59
N VAL A 76 -5.55 -8.53 12.61
CA VAL A 76 -6.99 -8.71 12.75
C VAL A 76 -7.63 -7.34 12.62
N LEU A 77 -8.48 -7.18 11.64
CA LEU A 77 -9.31 -5.98 11.44
C LEU A 77 -10.71 -6.28 11.96
N ARG A 78 -11.21 -5.48 12.88
CA ARG A 78 -12.60 -5.58 13.35
C ARG A 78 -13.39 -4.37 12.88
N ILE A 79 -14.45 -4.64 12.12
CA ILE A 79 -15.36 -3.65 11.57
C ILE A 79 -16.73 -3.96 12.14
N LYS A 80 -17.26 -3.07 12.99
CA LYS A 80 -18.45 -3.34 13.78
C LYS A 80 -18.24 -4.61 14.62
N GLU A 81 -19.01 -5.67 14.38
CA GLU A 81 -18.93 -6.94 15.11
C GLU A 81 -18.18 -8.05 14.35
N GLN A 82 -17.72 -7.77 13.13
CA GLN A 82 -17.06 -8.77 12.27
C GLN A 82 -15.55 -8.62 12.29
N GLU A 83 -14.85 -9.74 12.49
CA GLU A 83 -13.38 -9.79 12.42
C GLU A 83 -12.90 -10.41 11.10
N TYR A 84 -11.86 -9.80 10.53
CA TYR A 84 -11.18 -10.26 9.33
C TYR A 84 -9.72 -10.48 9.66
N ILE A 85 -9.23 -11.70 9.41
CA ILE A 85 -7.83 -12.04 9.58
C ILE A 85 -7.09 -11.77 8.27
N VAL A 86 -6.02 -10.99 8.34
CA VAL A 86 -5.13 -10.68 7.21
C VAL A 86 -3.75 -11.23 7.55
N PRO A 87 -3.41 -12.44 7.09
CA PRO A 87 -2.10 -13.03 7.37
C PRO A 87 -0.97 -12.22 6.71
N LEU A 88 0.25 -12.35 7.25
CA LEU A 88 1.44 -11.87 6.56
C LEU A 88 1.52 -12.50 5.15
N GLY A 89 1.91 -11.72 4.14
CA GLY A 89 1.90 -12.16 2.75
C GLY A 89 0.52 -12.18 2.09
N SER A 90 -0.45 -11.47 2.66
CA SER A 90 -1.75 -11.22 2.04
C SER A 90 -2.12 -9.74 2.10
N LEU A 91 -3.18 -9.36 1.41
CA LEU A 91 -3.81 -8.05 1.53
C LEU A 91 -5.32 -8.19 1.70
N LEU A 92 -5.94 -7.16 2.26
CA LEU A 92 -7.39 -7.05 2.37
C LEU A 92 -7.85 -5.74 1.74
N ILE A 93 -8.89 -5.81 0.93
CA ILE A 93 -9.58 -4.66 0.33
C ILE A 93 -10.89 -4.46 1.08
N LEU A 94 -11.05 -3.26 1.63
CA LEU A 94 -12.18 -2.84 2.43
C LEU A 94 -12.87 -1.63 1.78
N PRO A 95 -14.01 -1.80 1.11
CA PRO A 95 -14.84 -0.69 0.69
C PRO A 95 -15.60 -0.10 1.89
N THR A 96 -15.83 1.21 1.86
CA THR A 96 -16.50 1.95 2.93
C THR A 96 -17.52 2.91 2.34
N ASP A 97 -18.80 2.71 2.67
CA ASP A 97 -19.91 3.55 2.19
C ASP A 97 -20.25 4.70 3.14
N GLY A 98 -19.70 4.71 4.33
CA GLY A 98 -19.95 5.72 5.36
C GLY A 98 -18.80 5.81 6.35
N GLU A 99 -18.89 6.76 7.28
CA GLU A 99 -17.92 6.85 8.36
C GLU A 99 -17.97 5.60 9.24
N ALA A 100 -16.83 5.00 9.46
CA ALA A 100 -16.67 3.85 10.33
C ALA A 100 -15.27 3.84 10.93
N ASP A 101 -15.14 3.20 12.08
CA ASP A 101 -13.83 2.90 12.66
C ASP A 101 -13.48 1.44 12.44
N VAL A 102 -12.22 1.20 12.09
CA VAL A 102 -11.63 -0.13 12.08
C VAL A 102 -10.73 -0.26 13.28
N LEU A 103 -11.03 -1.25 14.12
CA LEU A 103 -10.12 -1.65 15.19
C LEU A 103 -9.12 -2.64 14.63
N THR A 104 -7.84 -2.33 14.77
CA THR A 104 -6.76 -3.14 14.23
C THR A 104 -5.83 -3.60 15.33
N ARG A 105 -5.50 -4.88 15.36
CA ARG A 105 -4.57 -5.49 16.31
C ARG A 105 -3.70 -6.53 15.62
N GLN A 106 -2.61 -6.91 16.26
CA GLN A 106 -1.77 -8.02 15.83
C GLN A 106 -2.55 -9.34 15.77
N PHE A 107 -2.28 -10.15 14.76
CA PHE A 107 -2.75 -11.53 14.67
C PHE A 107 -1.71 -12.46 15.30
N GLY A 108 -2.07 -13.12 16.38
CA GLY A 108 -1.19 -14.02 17.12
C GLY A 108 -0.73 -13.47 18.47
N ALA A 109 0.17 -14.18 19.13
CA ALA A 109 0.66 -13.88 20.47
C ALA A 109 2.14 -13.49 20.49
N GLY A 110 2.63 -12.82 19.44
CA GLY A 110 4.00 -12.29 19.39
C GLY A 110 4.22 -11.17 20.40
N ASP A 111 5.45 -11.01 20.88
CA ASP A 111 5.84 -9.98 21.87
C ASP A 111 6.41 -8.70 21.21
N GLY A 112 6.29 -8.59 19.88
CA GLY A 112 6.91 -7.51 19.11
C GLY A 112 5.96 -6.38 18.73
N TYR A 113 6.30 -5.76 17.63
CA TYR A 113 5.47 -4.78 16.95
C TYR A 113 4.73 -5.47 15.80
N PHE A 114 3.59 -4.90 15.42
CA PHE A 114 2.98 -5.18 14.14
C PHE A 114 2.99 -3.92 13.30
N THR A 115 3.30 -4.08 12.02
CA THR A 115 3.39 -2.96 11.07
C THR A 115 2.60 -3.33 9.83
N PHE A 116 1.84 -2.36 9.31
CA PHE A 116 1.08 -2.55 8.09
C PHE A 116 0.99 -1.27 7.26
N GLN A 117 0.86 -1.46 5.96
CA GLN A 117 0.62 -0.40 5.01
C GLN A 117 -0.88 -0.26 4.75
N GLN A 118 -1.38 0.98 4.74
CA GLN A 118 -2.73 1.33 4.35
C GLN A 118 -2.71 2.28 3.16
N PHE A 119 -3.48 1.97 2.12
CA PHE A 119 -3.79 2.88 1.02
C PHE A 119 -5.27 3.19 1.06
N VAL A 120 -5.64 4.45 0.85
CA VAL A 120 -7.04 4.88 0.82
C VAL A 120 -7.33 5.60 -0.50
N PHE A 121 -8.24 5.03 -1.27
CA PHE A 121 -8.73 5.58 -2.53
C PHE A 121 -10.14 6.13 -2.36
N SER A 122 -10.41 7.34 -2.87
CA SER A 122 -11.78 7.83 -2.98
C SER A 122 -12.51 7.12 -4.12
N THR A 123 -13.81 6.90 -3.93
CA THR A 123 -14.72 6.40 -4.96
C THR A 123 -15.84 7.40 -5.18
N THR A 124 -16.37 7.48 -6.41
CA THR A 124 -17.49 8.37 -6.75
C THR A 124 -18.84 7.68 -6.66
N GLU A 125 -18.83 6.37 -6.53
CA GLU A 125 -20.04 5.53 -6.49
C GLU A 125 -19.96 4.63 -5.29
N SER A 126 -21.11 4.40 -4.66
CA SER A 126 -21.29 3.31 -3.70
C SER A 126 -21.17 1.98 -4.46
N HIS A 127 -19.95 1.59 -4.75
CA HIS A 127 -19.72 0.24 -5.19
C HIS A 127 -19.92 -0.64 -3.95
N ALA A 128 -21.02 -1.37 -3.92
CA ALA A 128 -21.25 -2.45 -2.97
C ALA A 128 -20.23 -3.56 -3.23
N GLN A 129 -18.95 -3.23 -3.09
CA GLN A 129 -17.87 -4.19 -3.21
C GLN A 129 -17.82 -4.98 -1.91
N GLU A 130 -17.77 -6.28 -2.05
CA GLU A 130 -17.52 -7.15 -0.91
C GLU A 130 -16.12 -6.95 -0.39
N ILE A 131 -15.92 -7.13 0.92
CA ILE A 131 -14.59 -7.20 1.53
C ILE A 131 -13.88 -8.43 0.96
N ARG A 132 -12.71 -8.23 0.40
CA ARG A 132 -11.96 -9.29 -0.31
C ARG A 132 -10.53 -9.39 0.23
N SER A 133 -10.08 -10.63 0.43
CA SER A 133 -8.68 -10.93 0.77
C SER A 133 -7.98 -11.62 -0.39
N TYR A 134 -6.71 -11.28 -0.60
CA TYR A 134 -5.86 -11.83 -1.64
C TYR A 134 -4.53 -12.28 -1.05
N VAL A 135 -3.99 -13.39 -1.52
CA VAL A 135 -2.65 -13.86 -1.17
C VAL A 135 -1.65 -13.20 -2.12
N LEU A 136 -0.59 -12.62 -1.56
CA LEU A 136 0.48 -12.02 -2.33
C LEU A 136 1.37 -13.11 -2.93
N PRO A 137 1.72 -13.06 -4.21
CA PRO A 137 2.50 -14.11 -4.89
C PRO A 137 4.00 -14.09 -4.52
N ILE A 138 4.40 -13.39 -3.49
CA ILE A 138 5.80 -13.21 -3.05
C ILE A 138 6.43 -14.47 -2.47
N VAL A 139 5.63 -15.46 -2.11
CA VAL A 139 6.09 -16.69 -1.43
C VAL A 139 6.58 -17.76 -2.41
N ASN A 140 6.18 -17.69 -3.67
CA ASN A 140 6.54 -18.70 -4.66
C ASN A 140 7.91 -18.39 -5.28
N PRO A 141 8.94 -19.28 -5.12
CA PRO A 141 10.26 -19.08 -5.73
C PRO A 141 10.26 -18.97 -7.26
N LEU A 142 9.23 -19.51 -7.93
CA LEU A 142 9.09 -19.46 -9.40
C LEU A 142 8.62 -18.08 -9.88
N ASP A 143 8.11 -17.24 -8.98
CA ASP A 143 7.55 -15.95 -9.30
C ASP A 143 8.51 -14.78 -9.00
N LYS A 144 9.79 -15.07 -8.74
CA LYS A 144 10.82 -14.05 -8.54
C LYS A 144 11.19 -13.33 -9.83
N ASN A 145 11.69 -12.11 -9.65
CA ASN A 145 12.20 -11.24 -10.72
C ASN A 145 11.14 -10.84 -11.76
N ARG A 146 9.91 -10.70 -11.33
CA ARG A 146 8.80 -10.18 -12.14
C ARG A 146 7.73 -9.54 -11.27
N MET A 147 7.00 -8.60 -11.83
CA MET A 147 5.78 -8.07 -11.23
C MET A 147 4.61 -8.98 -11.56
N ILE A 148 3.85 -9.36 -10.54
CA ILE A 148 2.72 -10.28 -10.66
C ILE A 148 1.45 -9.54 -10.28
N PRO A 149 0.39 -9.60 -11.09
CA PRO A 149 -0.89 -9.03 -10.72
C PRO A 149 -1.46 -9.80 -9.51
N VAL A 150 -1.76 -9.08 -8.45
CA VAL A 150 -2.50 -9.57 -7.28
C VAL A 150 -3.99 -9.37 -7.51
N LEU A 151 -4.31 -8.25 -8.13
CA LEU A 151 -5.65 -7.84 -8.48
C LEU A 151 -5.61 -7.29 -9.91
N ASP A 152 -6.27 -7.99 -10.81
CA ASP A 152 -6.40 -7.68 -12.22
C ASP A 152 -7.87 -7.88 -12.61
N ASN A 153 -8.77 -7.20 -11.91
CA ASN A 153 -10.21 -7.37 -12.06
C ASN A 153 -10.82 -6.10 -12.64
N GLU A 154 -11.63 -6.24 -13.68
CA GLU A 154 -12.38 -5.13 -14.30
C GLU A 154 -13.33 -4.41 -13.33
N ASP A 155 -13.67 -5.06 -12.20
CA ASP A 155 -14.59 -4.55 -11.18
C ASP A 155 -13.93 -3.64 -10.14
N THR A 156 -12.61 -3.42 -10.21
CA THR A 156 -11.89 -2.59 -9.24
C THR A 156 -11.37 -1.31 -9.88
N PRO A 157 -11.39 -0.18 -9.15
CA PRO A 157 -10.89 1.10 -9.66
C PRO A 157 -9.35 1.18 -9.71
N PHE A 158 -8.66 0.06 -9.53
CA PHE A 158 -7.20 -0.06 -9.55
C PHE A 158 -6.75 -1.49 -9.82
N GLN A 159 -5.53 -1.63 -10.28
CA GLN A 159 -4.78 -2.90 -10.38
C GLN A 159 -3.63 -2.87 -9.40
N ILE A 160 -3.31 -4.00 -8.78
CA ILE A 160 -2.21 -4.15 -7.82
C ILE A 160 -1.23 -5.17 -8.35
N TYR A 161 0.03 -4.79 -8.42
CA TYR A 161 1.14 -5.65 -8.79
C TYR A 161 2.15 -5.72 -7.65
N VAL A 162 2.69 -6.89 -7.39
CA VAL A 162 3.77 -7.10 -6.43
C VAL A 162 4.88 -7.91 -7.08
N GLY A 163 6.13 -7.49 -6.89
CA GLY A 163 7.29 -8.20 -7.39
C GLY A 163 8.33 -8.43 -6.30
N ALA A 164 8.75 -9.68 -6.13
CA ALA A 164 9.89 -10.05 -5.32
C ALA A 164 11.11 -10.29 -6.24
N PHE A 165 12.19 -9.57 -5.98
CA PHE A 165 13.38 -9.57 -6.81
C PHE A 165 14.58 -10.12 -6.03
N VAL A 166 15.48 -10.81 -6.73
CA VAL A 166 16.73 -11.35 -6.19
C VAL A 166 17.87 -10.97 -7.12
N GLY A 167 18.84 -10.25 -6.60
CA GLY A 167 19.96 -9.72 -7.38
C GLY A 167 19.57 -8.52 -8.26
N LYS A 168 20.51 -8.06 -9.04
CA LYS A 168 20.34 -6.93 -9.97
C LYS A 168 19.68 -7.42 -11.24
N VAL A 169 18.38 -7.17 -11.35
CA VAL A 169 17.55 -7.62 -12.48
C VAL A 169 16.68 -6.49 -12.96
N ASP A 170 16.79 -6.20 -14.26
CA ASP A 170 15.88 -5.30 -14.97
C ASP A 170 14.54 -5.99 -15.23
N TYR A 171 13.46 -5.25 -15.07
CA TYR A 171 12.12 -5.69 -15.40
C TYR A 171 11.28 -4.57 -16.01
N LYS A 172 10.41 -4.94 -16.96
CA LYS A 172 9.46 -4.00 -17.59
C LYS A 172 8.05 -4.56 -17.43
N LEU A 173 7.22 -3.79 -16.75
CA LEU A 173 5.79 -4.07 -16.59
C LEU A 173 5.01 -3.28 -17.64
N ALA A 174 4.25 -3.95 -18.50
CA ALA A 174 3.24 -3.30 -19.31
C ALA A 174 2.00 -3.04 -18.45
N LEU A 175 1.43 -1.84 -18.54
CA LEU A 175 0.28 -1.40 -17.79
C LEU A 175 -0.91 -1.20 -18.73
N ASP A 176 -2.11 -1.36 -18.19
CA ASP A 176 -3.34 -1.13 -18.93
C ASP A 176 -3.51 0.38 -19.24
N ALA A 177 -3.96 0.73 -20.42
CA ALA A 177 -4.23 2.12 -20.81
C ALA A 177 -5.49 2.72 -20.15
N GLY A 178 -6.22 1.94 -19.34
CA GLY A 178 -7.45 2.35 -18.67
C GLY A 178 -7.28 3.23 -17.44
N PHE A 179 -6.05 3.41 -16.96
CA PHE A 179 -5.74 4.18 -15.74
C PHE A 179 -4.71 5.28 -16.00
N ASP A 180 -4.77 6.33 -15.19
CA ASP A 180 -3.99 7.55 -15.39
C ASP A 180 -2.74 7.64 -14.52
N TYR A 181 -2.65 6.85 -13.45
CA TYR A 181 -1.59 6.97 -12.44
C TYR A 181 -0.98 5.62 -12.06
N VAL A 182 0.33 5.62 -11.85
CA VAL A 182 1.02 4.55 -11.16
C VAL A 182 1.60 5.08 -9.86
N PHE A 183 1.39 4.36 -8.77
CA PHE A 183 2.06 4.58 -7.50
C PHE A 183 2.94 3.37 -7.20
N ALA A 184 4.26 3.54 -7.24
CA ALA A 184 5.23 2.51 -6.91
C ALA A 184 5.80 2.76 -5.51
N LEU A 185 5.92 1.70 -4.69
CA LEU A 185 6.45 1.75 -3.33
C LEU A 185 7.49 0.64 -3.15
N ALA A 186 8.72 0.99 -2.79
CA ALA A 186 9.76 0.05 -2.39
C ALA A 186 9.47 -0.46 -0.96
N LEU A 187 8.83 -1.62 -0.84
CA LEU A 187 8.51 -2.21 0.46
C LEU A 187 9.76 -2.76 1.16
N ASP A 188 10.70 -3.32 0.39
CA ASP A 188 11.99 -3.80 0.88
C ASP A 188 13.05 -3.63 -0.23
N GLY A 189 14.30 -3.37 0.17
CA GLY A 189 15.42 -3.17 -0.74
C GLY A 189 15.39 -1.83 -1.48
N ASN A 190 16.31 -1.68 -2.44
CA ASN A 190 16.50 -0.47 -3.23
C ASN A 190 16.21 -0.76 -4.69
N PHE A 191 15.59 0.19 -5.37
CA PHE A 191 15.21 0.08 -6.77
C PHE A 191 15.60 1.34 -7.55
N GLU A 192 15.90 1.17 -8.82
CA GLU A 192 15.75 2.22 -9.80
C GLU A 192 14.41 2.01 -10.53
N VAL A 193 13.57 3.04 -10.56
CA VAL A 193 12.27 3.00 -11.21
C VAL A 193 12.14 4.23 -12.09
N GLU A 194 11.98 4.06 -13.40
CA GLU A 194 11.91 5.16 -14.38
C GLU A 194 13.05 6.17 -14.17
N ASP A 195 14.30 5.69 -14.17
CA ASP A 195 15.53 6.47 -13.95
C ASP A 195 15.59 7.21 -12.59
N ARG A 196 14.89 6.71 -11.57
CA ARG A 196 14.85 7.30 -10.23
C ARG A 196 15.17 6.29 -9.17
N LEU A 197 16.09 6.65 -8.27
CA LEU A 197 16.50 5.81 -7.17
C LEU A 197 15.47 5.89 -6.04
N LEU A 198 14.96 4.73 -5.62
CA LEU A 198 14.06 4.55 -4.48
C LEU A 198 14.77 3.66 -3.45
N PHE A 199 14.88 4.14 -2.22
CA PHE A 199 15.27 3.35 -1.08
C PHE A 199 14.03 2.70 -0.42
N GLN A 200 14.26 1.74 0.47
CA GLN A 200 13.17 1.12 1.22
C GLN A 200 12.25 2.16 1.87
N GLY A 201 10.97 2.03 1.62
CA GLY A 201 9.94 2.94 2.08
C GLY A 201 9.70 4.17 1.19
N ASP A 202 10.59 4.46 0.22
CA ASP A 202 10.36 5.52 -0.76
C ASP A 202 9.27 5.12 -1.75
N ALA A 203 8.56 6.14 -2.25
CA ALA A 203 7.54 5.93 -3.24
C ALA A 203 7.68 6.89 -4.42
N LEU A 204 7.10 6.50 -5.55
CA LEU A 204 7.11 7.26 -6.81
C LEU A 204 5.69 7.33 -7.38
N SER A 205 5.24 8.54 -7.71
CA SER A 205 4.00 8.76 -8.45
C SER A 205 4.31 9.11 -9.90
N LEU A 206 3.67 8.41 -10.83
CA LEU A 206 3.90 8.46 -12.26
C LEU A 206 2.57 8.70 -12.99
N PRO A 207 2.22 9.97 -13.29
CA PRO A 207 1.01 10.27 -14.06
C PRO A 207 1.21 9.98 -15.55
N GLY A 208 0.25 9.31 -16.19
CA GLY A 208 0.22 9.03 -17.63
C GLY A 208 1.23 7.99 -18.11
N PHE A 209 1.72 7.13 -17.22
CA PHE A 209 2.63 6.04 -17.58
C PHE A 209 1.85 4.77 -17.90
N HIS A 210 2.14 4.16 -19.07
CA HIS A 210 1.55 2.89 -19.53
C HIS A 210 2.55 1.73 -19.52
N LYS A 211 3.72 1.95 -18.95
CA LYS A 211 4.74 0.95 -18.65
C LYS A 211 5.50 1.40 -17.42
N LEU A 212 6.10 0.46 -16.74
CA LEU A 212 6.98 0.71 -15.61
C LEU A 212 8.29 -0.05 -15.83
N GLU A 213 9.39 0.68 -15.97
CA GLU A 213 10.73 0.11 -16.05
C GLU A 213 11.37 0.16 -14.67
N MET A 214 11.98 -0.93 -14.24
CA MET A 214 12.59 -1.02 -12.91
C MET A 214 13.81 -1.94 -12.91
N GLU A 215 14.78 -1.62 -12.03
CA GLU A 215 15.91 -2.47 -11.68
C GLU A 215 15.96 -2.62 -10.15
N CYS A 216 16.09 -3.85 -9.66
CA CYS A 216 16.40 -4.08 -8.24
C CYS A 216 17.92 -3.89 -8.05
N LEU A 217 18.30 -2.98 -7.15
CA LEU A 217 19.71 -2.65 -6.88
C LEU A 217 20.28 -3.37 -5.66
N SER A 218 19.43 -4.01 -4.87
CA SER A 218 19.78 -4.79 -3.68
C SER A 218 19.90 -6.28 -3.99
N ASP A 219 20.46 -7.07 -3.06
CA ASP A 219 20.50 -8.53 -3.15
C ASP A 219 19.08 -9.14 -3.14
N THR A 220 18.17 -8.50 -2.44
CA THR A 220 16.72 -8.80 -2.43
C THR A 220 15.94 -7.50 -2.44
N GLY A 221 14.72 -7.55 -2.97
CA GLY A 221 13.82 -6.41 -2.96
C GLY A 221 12.35 -6.82 -3.16
N LEU A 222 11.47 -6.01 -2.63
CA LEU A 222 10.01 -6.13 -2.76
C LEU A 222 9.43 -4.80 -3.22
N LEU A 223 8.84 -4.80 -4.42
CA LEU A 223 8.20 -3.62 -4.99
C LEU A 223 6.70 -3.85 -5.12
N LEU A 224 5.91 -2.87 -4.69
CA LEU A 224 4.48 -2.77 -4.91
C LEU A 224 4.22 -1.69 -5.96
N ALA A 225 3.36 -1.97 -6.93
CA ALA A 225 2.84 -0.97 -7.86
C ALA A 225 1.31 -1.01 -7.87
N ILE A 226 0.68 0.14 -7.73
CA ILE A 226 -0.78 0.30 -7.84
C ILE A 226 -1.03 1.21 -9.05
N HIS A 227 -1.80 0.70 -10.00
CA HIS A 227 -2.21 1.39 -11.22
C HIS A 227 -3.70 1.75 -11.13
N TYR A 228 -4.08 3.04 -11.20
CA TYR A 228 -5.43 3.53 -10.92
C TYR A 228 -5.83 4.79 -11.68
#